data_08f9a90839d7f54e8431fe7dbd992059
#
_entry.id   08f9a90839d7f54e8431fe7dbd992059
#
_cell.length_a   1.000
_cell.length_b   1.000
_cell.length_c   1.000
_cell.angle_alpha   90.00
_cell.angle_beta   90.00
_cell.angle_gamma   90.00
#
_symmetry.space_group_name_H-M   'P 1'
#
loop_
_entity.id
_entity.type
_entity.pdbx_description
1 polymer ?
#
loop_
_entity_poly.entity_id
_entity_poly.type
_entity_poly.pdbx_seq_one_letter_code
_entity_poly.pdbx_strand_id
1 'polypeptide(L)'
;WGAQGGGNDSYPGGKGSYTKGTITIEANKAFYIVVGQNGSNEGIIFNNGSESSSTAWSGGGSTDIRFTIHTEHTEEWDNFDFRKSRIMVAASGGGSISYYLPQNGKPGGTLKGFVGTTVTNGSRMDGEAATFGTQIKGGLNGTGYIARESPNYIGFGYIPVSKGDMNGAGNGYYAGGKGNHGDCTVGVGATGSCFISGHPGCDAIKESSTENAIVHTEQPNHYSGLVFTDTEMIDGQSTMPSPNGGTETGHTGDGACIITQISF
;
A
#
# COMPACT_ATOMS: atom_id res chain seq x y z
N TRP A 1 6.06 -8.65 4.71
CA TRP A 1 6.10 -7.29 5.26
C TRP A 1 6.06 -6.27 4.13
N GLY A 2 5.18 -5.28 4.22
CA GLY A 2 5.20 -4.10 3.35
C GLY A 2 6.34 -3.14 3.73
N ALA A 3 6.75 -2.29 2.81
CA ALA A 3 7.83 -1.34 3.06
C ALA A 3 7.38 -0.14 3.91
N GLN A 4 8.33 0.53 4.54
CA GLN A 4 8.12 1.80 5.22
C GLN A 4 7.91 2.93 4.20
N GLY A 5 7.12 3.93 4.54
CA GLY A 5 7.08 5.20 3.81
C GLY A 5 8.33 6.05 4.03
N GLY A 6 8.59 6.97 3.12
CA GLY A 6 9.72 7.89 3.23
C GLY A 6 9.55 8.90 4.35
N GLY A 7 10.67 9.34 4.89
CA GLY A 7 10.74 10.31 5.98
C GLY A 7 12.17 10.55 6.42
N ASN A 8 12.32 11.31 7.50
CA ASN A 8 13.59 11.54 8.16
C ASN A 8 13.51 11.20 9.66
N ASP A 9 14.60 11.32 10.39
CA ASP A 9 14.66 10.97 11.83
C ASP A 9 13.67 11.74 12.70
N SER A 10 13.37 12.99 12.35
CA SER A 10 12.44 13.84 13.11
C SER A 10 10.97 13.58 12.72
N TYR A 11 10.73 13.20 11.47
CA TYR A 11 9.41 12.93 10.92
C TYR A 11 9.47 11.65 10.07
N PRO A 12 9.43 10.48 10.72
CA PRO A 12 9.52 9.20 10.03
C PRO A 12 8.29 8.94 9.17
N GLY A 13 8.51 8.23 8.07
CA GLY A 13 7.44 7.62 7.30
C GLY A 13 6.70 6.55 8.12
N GLY A 14 5.48 6.26 7.73
CA GLY A 14 4.70 5.19 8.33
C GLY A 14 5.35 3.82 8.08
N LYS A 15 5.22 2.91 9.04
CA LYS A 15 5.79 1.58 8.96
C LYS A 15 4.89 0.62 8.19
N GLY A 16 5.47 -0.39 7.55
CA GLY A 16 4.74 -1.41 6.79
C GLY A 16 4.00 -2.40 7.70
N SER A 17 2.97 -3.03 7.14
CA SER A 17 2.19 -4.09 7.79
C SER A 17 2.79 -5.48 7.53
N TYR A 18 2.20 -6.49 8.17
CA TYR A 18 2.58 -7.89 8.07
C TYR A 18 1.41 -8.76 7.63
N THR A 19 1.70 -9.74 6.77
CA THR A 19 0.77 -10.79 6.38
C THR A 19 1.44 -12.16 6.44
N LYS A 20 0.70 -13.17 6.87
CA LYS A 20 1.16 -14.56 6.96
C LYS A 20 0.05 -15.52 6.59
N GLY A 21 0.40 -16.67 6.05
CA GLY A 21 -0.51 -17.78 5.81
C GLY A 21 0.25 -19.02 5.38
N THR A 22 -0.39 -20.16 5.49
CA THR A 22 0.09 -21.46 5.02
C THR A 22 -0.66 -21.83 3.75
N ILE A 23 0.03 -22.27 2.70
CA ILE A 23 -0.57 -22.67 1.44
C ILE A 23 -0.02 -24.02 0.99
N THR A 24 -0.89 -24.89 0.49
CA THR A 24 -0.48 -26.12 -0.19
C THR A 24 -0.26 -25.81 -1.67
N ILE A 25 0.92 -26.11 -2.18
CA ILE A 25 1.32 -25.86 -3.55
C ILE A 25 1.52 -27.19 -4.27
N GLU A 26 0.85 -27.35 -5.41
CA GLU A 26 1.14 -28.47 -6.31
C GLU A 26 2.53 -28.27 -6.95
N ALA A 27 3.20 -29.37 -7.26
CA ALA A 27 4.51 -29.34 -7.92
C ALA A 27 4.44 -28.55 -9.25
N ASN A 28 5.52 -27.85 -9.57
CA ASN A 28 5.73 -27.10 -10.81
C ASN A 28 4.88 -25.80 -10.97
N LYS A 29 4.34 -25.24 -9.90
CA LYS A 29 3.79 -23.87 -9.93
C LYS A 29 4.87 -22.86 -9.56
N ALA A 30 5.01 -21.82 -10.40
CA ALA A 30 5.89 -20.69 -10.12
C ALA A 30 5.12 -19.59 -9.38
N PHE A 31 5.76 -19.00 -8.37
CA PHE A 31 5.29 -17.82 -7.66
C PHE A 31 6.31 -16.69 -7.81
N TYR A 32 5.82 -15.49 -7.90
CA TYR A 32 6.62 -14.30 -8.01
C TYR A 32 6.43 -13.44 -6.76
N ILE A 33 7.54 -13.04 -6.19
CA ILE A 33 7.55 -12.19 -5.01
C ILE A 33 7.99 -10.82 -5.45
N VAL A 34 7.10 -9.85 -5.32
CA VAL A 34 7.36 -8.45 -5.60
C VAL A 34 7.56 -7.75 -4.27
N VAL A 35 8.80 -7.40 -3.97
CA VAL A 35 9.17 -6.75 -2.70
C VAL A 35 9.09 -5.25 -2.85
N GLY A 36 8.31 -4.60 -2.00
CA GLY A 36 8.14 -3.15 -2.01
C GLY A 36 9.40 -2.40 -1.60
N GLN A 37 9.68 -1.29 -2.25
CA GLN A 37 10.78 -0.39 -1.93
C GLN A 37 10.36 0.58 -0.82
N ASN A 38 11.29 0.93 0.06
CA ASN A 38 11.12 2.01 1.03
C ASN A 38 10.82 3.35 0.31
N GLY A 39 9.94 4.14 0.89
CA GLY A 39 9.64 5.47 0.36
C GLY A 39 10.86 6.39 0.41
N SER A 40 10.96 7.31 -0.54
CA SER A 40 12.06 8.27 -0.63
C SER A 40 11.55 9.67 -0.96
N ASN A 41 12.45 10.64 -1.06
CA ASN A 41 12.18 11.99 -1.57
C ASN A 41 12.59 12.15 -3.04
N GLU A 42 12.98 11.07 -3.71
CA GLU A 42 13.44 11.08 -5.09
C GLU A 42 12.85 9.89 -5.87
N GLY A 43 12.38 10.18 -7.09
CA GLY A 43 11.97 9.18 -8.07
C GLY A 43 10.67 8.43 -7.77
N ILE A 44 10.41 7.43 -8.60
CA ILE A 44 9.26 6.53 -8.50
C ILE A 44 9.63 5.36 -7.59
N ILE A 45 8.77 5.04 -6.64
CA ILE A 45 8.97 3.93 -5.70
C ILE A 45 8.45 2.63 -6.32
N PHE A 46 9.30 1.62 -6.33
CA PHE A 46 8.96 0.29 -6.84
C PHE A 46 7.79 -0.32 -6.06
N ASN A 47 6.82 -0.84 -6.80
CA ASN A 47 5.54 -1.37 -6.30
C ASN A 47 4.70 -0.36 -5.48
N ASN A 48 4.80 0.94 -5.81
CA ASN A 48 3.93 1.99 -5.32
C ASN A 48 3.49 2.94 -6.46
N GLY A 49 4.44 3.47 -7.26
CA GLY A 49 4.17 4.44 -8.33
C GLY A 49 4.08 5.90 -7.87
N SER A 50 4.13 6.20 -6.57
CA SER A 50 4.08 7.59 -6.12
C SER A 50 5.40 8.31 -6.38
N GLU A 51 5.36 9.53 -6.90
CA GLU A 51 6.48 10.47 -6.89
C GLU A 51 6.48 11.29 -5.61
N SER A 52 7.64 11.79 -5.25
CA SER A 52 7.87 12.67 -4.12
C SER A 52 8.37 14.05 -4.56
N SER A 53 8.31 15.02 -3.68
CA SER A 53 8.98 16.31 -3.82
C SER A 53 10.05 16.48 -2.72
N SER A 54 10.90 17.48 -2.85
CA SER A 54 11.96 17.77 -1.86
C SER A 54 11.48 17.97 -0.42
N THR A 55 10.18 18.15 -0.22
CA THR A 55 9.58 18.44 1.10
C THR A 55 8.49 17.46 1.52
N ALA A 56 8.04 16.62 0.58
CA ALA A 56 7.01 15.62 0.78
C ALA A 56 7.53 14.25 0.31
N TRP A 57 7.55 13.29 1.21
CA TRP A 57 8.09 11.98 0.98
C TRP A 57 7.04 11.05 0.37
N SER A 58 7.48 10.13 -0.51
CA SER A 58 6.60 9.11 -1.07
C SER A 58 6.18 8.08 0.00
N GLY A 59 5.06 7.41 -0.21
CA GLY A 59 4.76 6.17 0.50
C GLY A 59 5.73 5.05 0.10
N GLY A 60 5.77 3.98 0.88
CA GLY A 60 6.50 2.77 0.54
C GLY A 60 5.72 1.89 -0.46
N GLY A 61 6.40 0.93 -1.07
CA GLY A 61 5.81 -0.10 -1.90
C GLY A 61 5.17 -1.23 -1.08
N SER A 62 4.07 -1.81 -1.56
CA SER A 62 3.55 -3.06 -1.00
C SER A 62 4.48 -4.23 -1.32
N THR A 63 4.45 -5.28 -0.48
CA THR A 63 5.09 -6.56 -0.81
C THR A 63 4.01 -7.57 -1.09
N ASP A 64 4.12 -8.29 -2.22
CA ASP A 64 3.07 -9.20 -2.62
C ASP A 64 3.59 -10.51 -3.26
N ILE A 65 2.74 -11.55 -3.21
CA ILE A 65 2.96 -12.84 -3.86
C ILE A 65 1.98 -12.93 -5.03
N ARG A 66 2.51 -13.21 -6.22
CA ARG A 66 1.77 -13.35 -7.48
C ARG A 66 2.00 -14.74 -8.04
N PHE A 67 1.01 -15.32 -8.72
CA PHE A 67 1.12 -16.70 -9.28
C PHE A 67 1.31 -16.74 -10.80
N THR A 68 1.03 -15.66 -11.51
CA THR A 68 1.18 -15.56 -12.96
C THR A 68 2.16 -14.46 -13.32
N ILE A 69 3.03 -14.75 -14.30
CA ILE A 69 3.76 -13.67 -15.01
C ILE A 69 3.26 -13.65 -16.46
N HIS A 70 3.08 -12.44 -16.95
CA HIS A 70 3.29 -12.19 -18.36
C HIS A 70 4.81 -12.16 -18.60
N THR A 71 5.33 -13.22 -19.18
CA THR A 71 6.78 -13.42 -19.39
C THR A 71 7.43 -12.33 -20.26
N GLU A 72 6.62 -11.49 -20.91
CA GLU A 72 7.05 -10.42 -21.78
C GLU A 72 7.25 -9.06 -21.07
N HIS A 73 6.80 -8.92 -19.82
CA HIS A 73 6.79 -7.65 -19.09
C HIS A 73 7.20 -7.80 -17.61
N THR A 74 8.26 -8.56 -17.34
CA THR A 74 8.75 -8.81 -15.97
C THR A 74 9.21 -7.55 -15.25
N GLU A 75 9.42 -6.44 -15.96
CA GLU A 75 9.80 -5.13 -15.41
C GLU A 75 8.57 -4.26 -15.08
N GLU A 76 7.38 -4.61 -15.58
CA GLU A 76 6.15 -3.85 -15.40
C GLU A 76 5.37 -4.36 -14.17
N TRP A 77 5.90 -4.13 -12.99
CA TRP A 77 5.24 -4.49 -11.73
C TRP A 77 3.84 -3.86 -11.60
N ASP A 78 3.57 -2.78 -12.32
CA ASP A 78 2.33 -2.01 -12.37
C ASP A 78 1.33 -2.47 -13.45
N ASN A 79 1.67 -3.48 -14.26
CA ASN A 79 0.73 -4.08 -15.22
C ASN A 79 -0.49 -4.65 -14.48
N PHE A 80 -1.70 -4.34 -14.96
CA PHE A 80 -2.95 -4.72 -14.28
C PHE A 80 -3.12 -6.24 -14.16
N ASP A 81 -2.85 -7.01 -15.20
CA ASP A 81 -3.00 -8.48 -15.16
C ASP A 81 -2.01 -9.11 -14.19
N PHE A 82 -0.82 -8.54 -14.08
CA PHE A 82 0.15 -8.99 -13.09
C PHE A 82 -0.26 -8.58 -11.66
N ARG A 83 -0.83 -7.38 -11.45
CA ARG A 83 -1.41 -6.97 -10.15
C ARG A 83 -2.65 -7.80 -9.79
N LYS A 84 -3.46 -8.17 -10.78
CA LYS A 84 -4.64 -9.01 -10.59
C LYS A 84 -4.30 -10.41 -10.06
N SER A 85 -3.12 -10.93 -10.35
CA SER A 85 -2.65 -12.25 -9.91
C SER A 85 -2.14 -12.31 -8.46
N ARG A 86 -2.25 -11.23 -7.68
CA ARG A 86 -1.81 -11.16 -6.29
C ARG A 86 -2.69 -12.00 -5.38
N ILE A 87 -2.10 -13.02 -4.75
CA ILE A 87 -2.78 -13.90 -3.78
C ILE A 87 -2.51 -13.54 -2.32
N MET A 88 -1.45 -12.75 -2.07
CA MET A 88 -1.13 -12.17 -0.77
C MET A 88 -0.50 -10.80 -0.96
N VAL A 89 -0.89 -9.83 -0.14
CA VAL A 89 -0.37 -8.44 -0.17
C VAL A 89 -0.19 -7.93 1.25
N ALA A 90 1.01 -7.48 1.59
CA ALA A 90 1.31 -6.70 2.79
C ALA A 90 1.35 -5.21 2.43
N ALA A 91 0.53 -4.39 3.07
CA ALA A 91 0.43 -2.97 2.79
C ALA A 91 1.62 -2.19 3.34
N SER A 92 2.02 -1.14 2.63
CA SER A 92 3.11 -0.25 3.02
C SER A 92 2.64 0.94 3.85
N GLY A 93 3.59 1.61 4.49
CA GLY A 93 3.38 2.88 5.16
C GLY A 93 3.30 4.06 4.19
N GLY A 94 2.63 5.13 4.60
CA GLY A 94 2.57 6.41 3.91
C GLY A 94 3.80 7.28 4.18
N GLY A 95 4.11 8.18 3.27
CA GLY A 95 5.19 9.15 3.41
C GLY A 95 4.89 10.24 4.43
N SER A 96 5.94 10.83 4.99
CA SER A 96 5.87 11.95 5.93
C SER A 96 5.98 13.31 5.22
N ILE A 97 5.82 14.37 5.99
CA ILE A 97 6.08 15.74 5.60
C ILE A 97 7.06 16.34 6.60
N SER A 98 8.10 17.01 6.11
CA SER A 98 9.09 17.68 6.95
C SER A 98 9.05 19.20 6.87
N TYR A 99 8.17 19.78 6.06
CA TYR A 99 8.09 21.22 5.81
C TYR A 99 6.74 21.82 6.22
N TYR A 100 6.75 23.04 6.72
CA TYR A 100 5.65 23.94 7.07
C TYR A 100 4.73 23.45 8.20
N LEU A 101 4.13 22.29 8.16
CA LEU A 101 3.36 21.64 9.22
C LEU A 101 3.76 20.18 9.27
N PRO A 102 4.93 19.88 9.88
CA PRO A 102 5.52 18.55 9.78
C PRO A 102 4.64 17.47 10.40
N GLN A 103 4.60 16.30 9.77
CA GLN A 103 3.78 15.18 10.21
C GLN A 103 4.44 13.84 9.85
N ASN A 104 4.32 12.86 10.74
CA ASN A 104 4.73 11.48 10.47
C ASN A 104 3.81 10.81 9.45
N GLY A 105 4.35 9.89 8.66
CA GLY A 105 3.58 9.05 7.76
C GLY A 105 2.63 8.11 8.50
N LYS A 106 1.57 7.64 7.83
CA LYS A 106 0.60 6.70 8.40
C LYS A 106 1.05 5.27 8.21
N PRO A 107 0.84 4.37 9.20
CA PRO A 107 1.23 2.97 9.10
C PRO A 107 0.41 2.21 8.05
N GLY A 108 0.95 1.13 7.50
CA GLY A 108 0.23 0.19 6.64
C GLY A 108 -0.93 -0.47 7.38
N GLY A 109 -2.05 -0.68 6.68
CA GLY A 109 -3.27 -1.22 7.27
C GLY A 109 -3.36 -2.75 7.26
N THR A 110 -4.53 -3.27 7.66
CA THR A 110 -4.94 -4.68 7.51
C THR A 110 -6.06 -4.78 6.46
N LEU A 111 -7.28 -5.15 6.78
CA LEU A 111 -8.41 -5.16 5.84
C LEU A 111 -8.77 -3.77 5.30
N LYS A 112 -8.32 -2.74 5.95
CA LYS A 112 -8.38 -1.34 5.52
C LYS A 112 -7.14 -0.60 6.00
N GLY A 113 -6.76 0.43 5.26
CA GLY A 113 -5.66 1.33 5.63
C GLY A 113 -6.02 2.31 6.75
N PHE A 114 -5.13 3.25 7.00
CA PHE A 114 -5.33 4.38 7.91
C PHE A 114 -5.62 5.65 7.12
N VAL A 115 -6.54 6.46 7.64
CA VAL A 115 -6.85 7.77 7.09
C VAL A 115 -5.62 8.69 7.19
N GLY A 116 -5.41 9.52 6.17
CA GLY A 116 -4.39 10.56 6.19
C GLY A 116 -4.65 11.62 7.25
N THR A 117 -3.94 12.71 7.18
CA THR A 117 -4.21 13.87 8.05
C THR A 117 -4.47 15.10 7.20
N THR A 118 -5.05 16.10 7.84
CA THR A 118 -5.13 17.47 7.34
C THR A 118 -4.86 18.40 8.51
N VAL A 119 -3.90 19.30 8.35
CA VAL A 119 -3.57 20.34 9.32
C VAL A 119 -3.61 21.68 8.61
N THR A 120 -4.31 22.65 9.21
CA THR A 120 -4.45 24.00 8.67
C THR A 120 -3.74 25.01 9.56
N ASN A 121 -3.16 26.04 8.95
CA ASN A 121 -2.62 27.20 9.67
C ASN A 121 -3.41 28.43 9.23
N GLY A 122 -4.21 29.00 10.15
CA GLY A 122 -5.03 30.19 9.92
C GLY A 122 -6.52 29.91 9.71
N SER A 123 -7.25 30.92 9.21
CA SER A 123 -8.71 30.97 9.17
C SER A 123 -9.35 30.30 7.96
N ARG A 124 -8.58 29.69 7.07
CA ARG A 124 -9.06 28.99 5.87
C ARG A 124 -9.00 27.49 6.09
N MET A 125 -10.15 26.91 6.38
CA MET A 125 -10.30 25.53 6.91
C MET A 125 -10.93 24.56 5.91
N ASP A 126 -10.74 24.72 4.60
CA ASP A 126 -11.46 23.94 3.59
C ASP A 126 -10.60 22.79 3.02
N GLY A 127 -10.15 21.87 3.86
CA GLY A 127 -9.41 20.71 3.43
C GLY A 127 -9.93 19.42 4.07
N GLU A 128 -10.03 18.35 3.28
CA GLU A 128 -10.36 17.01 3.74
C GLU A 128 -9.12 16.12 3.75
N ALA A 129 -9.00 15.28 4.76
CA ALA A 129 -7.94 14.28 4.82
C ALA A 129 -8.11 13.22 3.73
N ALA A 130 -7.00 12.70 3.21
CA ALA A 130 -7.00 11.56 2.31
C ALA A 130 -7.67 10.34 2.96
N THR A 131 -8.46 9.59 2.21
CA THR A 131 -9.10 8.38 2.72
C THR A 131 -8.27 7.13 2.42
N PHE A 132 -8.51 6.06 3.16
CA PHE A 132 -7.76 4.81 3.08
C PHE A 132 -8.26 3.88 1.97
N GLY A 133 -7.39 2.97 1.54
CA GLY A 133 -7.78 1.82 0.73
C GLY A 133 -8.52 0.76 1.55
N THR A 134 -9.47 0.09 0.91
CA THR A 134 -10.29 -0.99 1.49
C THR A 134 -10.12 -2.27 0.68
N GLN A 135 -10.99 -3.27 0.87
CA GLN A 135 -11.00 -4.48 0.03
C GLN A 135 -11.64 -4.26 -1.35
N ILE A 136 -12.41 -3.18 -1.50
CA ILE A 136 -13.24 -2.96 -2.70
C ILE A 136 -12.95 -1.66 -3.44
N LYS A 137 -12.18 -0.76 -2.87
CA LYS A 137 -11.83 0.52 -3.50
C LYS A 137 -10.59 1.15 -2.90
N GLY A 138 -9.88 1.92 -3.72
CA GLY A 138 -8.81 2.81 -3.27
C GLY A 138 -9.30 4.03 -2.51
N GLY A 139 -8.38 4.70 -1.84
CA GLY A 139 -8.66 5.94 -1.14
C GLY A 139 -8.84 7.13 -2.07
N LEU A 140 -9.54 8.16 -1.58
CA LEU A 140 -9.62 9.47 -2.22
C LEU A 140 -8.45 10.33 -1.77
N ASN A 141 -7.94 11.16 -2.66
CA ASN A 141 -6.93 12.15 -2.31
C ASN A 141 -7.50 13.18 -1.34
N GLY A 142 -6.65 13.69 -0.46
CA GLY A 142 -6.98 14.82 0.38
C GLY A 142 -7.21 16.08 -0.45
N THR A 143 -8.06 16.97 0.03
CA THR A 143 -8.35 18.26 -0.61
C THR A 143 -7.77 19.42 0.21
N GLY A 144 -7.50 20.56 -0.41
CA GLY A 144 -7.03 21.79 0.22
C GLY A 144 -7.63 23.01 -0.46
N TYR A 145 -7.32 24.22 0.05
CA TYR A 145 -7.84 25.48 -0.48
C TYR A 145 -7.57 25.70 -1.97
N ILE A 146 -6.43 25.23 -2.46
CA ILE A 146 -6.19 25.10 -3.90
C ILE A 146 -6.47 23.66 -4.22
N ALA A 147 -7.70 23.36 -4.65
CA ALA A 147 -8.05 22.07 -5.22
C ALA A 147 -7.19 21.84 -6.46
N ARG A 148 -6.01 21.27 -6.28
CA ARG A 148 -5.30 20.62 -7.36
C ARG A 148 -6.05 19.32 -7.59
N GLU A 149 -6.84 19.39 -8.63
CA GLU A 149 -7.69 18.37 -9.18
C GLU A 149 -7.23 16.94 -8.88
N SER A 150 -7.99 16.22 -8.17
CA SER A 150 -8.68 15.04 -8.67
C SER A 150 -9.34 14.25 -7.54
N PRO A 151 -10.65 14.09 -7.53
CA PRO A 151 -11.32 13.07 -6.72
C PRO A 151 -11.15 11.69 -7.39
N ASN A 152 -9.96 11.38 -7.89
CA ASN A 152 -9.72 10.09 -8.50
C ASN A 152 -9.43 9.08 -7.41
N TYR A 153 -10.20 8.01 -7.41
CA TYR A 153 -9.90 6.81 -6.65
C TYR A 153 -8.51 6.32 -7.03
N ILE A 154 -7.69 6.10 -6.03
CA ILE A 154 -6.41 5.45 -6.24
C ILE A 154 -6.68 3.99 -6.55
N GLY A 155 -5.98 3.49 -7.56
CA GLY A 155 -6.32 2.22 -8.17
C GLY A 155 -6.01 0.98 -7.32
N PHE A 156 -6.35 -0.15 -7.88
CA PHE A 156 -6.05 -1.48 -7.38
C PHE A 156 -4.53 -1.72 -7.37
N GLY A 157 -3.91 -1.51 -6.21
CA GLY A 157 -2.46 -1.71 -6.00
C GLY A 157 -1.53 -0.82 -6.82
N TYR A 158 -1.99 0.35 -7.21
CA TYR A 158 -1.21 1.32 -7.98
C TYR A 158 -1.61 2.75 -7.64
N ILE A 159 -0.63 3.59 -7.45
CA ILE A 159 -0.82 5.03 -7.25
C ILE A 159 -0.29 5.72 -8.51
N PRO A 160 -1.16 6.29 -9.35
CA PRO A 160 -0.74 6.96 -10.57
C PRO A 160 0.29 8.05 -10.28
N VAL A 161 1.35 8.05 -11.07
CA VAL A 161 2.37 9.10 -11.02
C VAL A 161 1.72 10.43 -11.37
N SER A 162 1.74 11.37 -10.44
CA SER A 162 1.32 12.74 -10.70
C SER A 162 2.43 13.67 -10.24
N LYS A 163 2.95 14.49 -11.14
CA LYS A 163 3.90 15.54 -10.80
C LYS A 163 3.20 16.58 -9.92
N GLY A 164 3.70 16.79 -8.72
CA GLY A 164 3.22 17.84 -7.83
C GLY A 164 3.52 17.53 -6.35
N ASP A 165 3.36 18.54 -5.51
CA ASP A 165 3.68 18.55 -4.07
C ASP A 165 2.71 17.71 -3.21
N MET A 166 2.21 16.58 -3.71
CA MET A 166 1.27 15.73 -2.98
C MET A 166 2.03 14.67 -2.19
N ASN A 167 1.69 14.54 -0.92
CA ASN A 167 2.33 13.64 0.01
C ASN A 167 1.96 12.18 -0.25
N GLY A 168 2.97 11.32 -0.22
CA GLY A 168 2.85 9.94 -0.68
C GLY A 168 1.89 9.09 0.13
N ALA A 169 0.94 8.48 -0.56
CA ALA A 169 0.09 7.44 0.00
C ALA A 169 0.83 6.11 0.12
N GLY A 170 0.46 5.29 1.10
CA GLY A 170 0.92 3.90 1.16
C GLY A 170 0.13 3.01 0.21
N ASN A 171 0.83 2.06 -0.40
CA ASN A 171 0.26 1.07 -1.32
C ASN A 171 -0.29 -0.17 -0.59
N GLY A 172 -1.00 -1.03 -1.32
CA GLY A 172 -1.60 -2.27 -0.80
C GLY A 172 -2.42 -3.00 -1.86
N TYR A 173 -3.36 -3.83 -1.43
CA TYR A 173 -4.35 -4.44 -2.34
C TYR A 173 -5.14 -3.35 -3.08
N TYR A 174 -5.67 -2.39 -2.32
CA TYR A 174 -6.02 -1.06 -2.79
C TYR A 174 -5.18 -0.03 -2.04
N ALA A 175 -4.69 0.95 -2.75
CA ALA A 175 -3.85 2.00 -2.18
C ALA A 175 -4.67 3.05 -1.41
N GLY A 176 -4.04 3.75 -0.49
CA GLY A 176 -4.57 4.96 0.14
C GLY A 176 -4.55 6.17 -0.79
N GLY A 177 -5.30 7.21 -0.48
CA GLY A 177 -5.26 8.48 -1.18
C GLY A 177 -4.02 9.31 -0.83
N LYS A 178 -3.56 10.13 -1.76
CA LYS A 178 -2.45 11.08 -1.54
C LYS A 178 -2.89 12.18 -0.57
N GLY A 179 -1.97 12.66 0.25
CA GLY A 179 -2.17 13.82 1.10
C GLY A 179 -2.39 15.09 0.27
N ASN A 180 -2.84 16.13 0.92
CA ASN A 180 -3.01 17.43 0.30
C ASN A 180 -1.82 18.36 0.57
N HIS A 181 -1.61 19.30 -0.31
CA HIS A 181 -0.74 20.45 -0.11
C HIS A 181 -1.41 21.70 -0.70
N GLY A 182 -1.54 22.75 0.10
CA GLY A 182 -2.10 24.03 -0.32
C GLY A 182 -1.51 25.14 0.54
N ASP A 183 -1.78 26.40 0.20
CA ASP A 183 -1.16 27.60 0.83
C ASP A 183 -1.29 27.66 2.37
N CYS A 184 -2.32 27.02 2.93
CA CYS A 184 -2.57 27.01 4.37
C CYS A 184 -2.94 25.63 4.91
N THR A 185 -2.93 24.59 4.07
CA THR A 185 -3.42 23.25 4.43
C THR A 185 -2.43 22.20 3.94
N VAL A 186 -1.94 21.36 4.85
CA VAL A 186 -0.99 20.30 4.56
C VAL A 186 -1.45 19.00 5.21
N GLY A 187 -1.36 17.88 4.52
CA GLY A 187 -1.74 16.59 5.06
C GLY A 187 -0.91 15.45 4.50
N VAL A 188 -0.61 14.45 5.32
CA VAL A 188 0.00 13.21 4.86
C VAL A 188 -1.01 12.32 4.17
N GLY A 189 -0.53 11.48 3.24
CA GLY A 189 -1.34 10.50 2.56
C GLY A 189 -1.90 9.42 3.50
N ALA A 190 -2.99 8.82 3.07
CA ALA A 190 -3.58 7.63 3.68
C ALA A 190 -2.83 6.36 3.23
N THR A 191 -3.18 5.21 3.80
CA THR A 191 -2.52 3.94 3.45
C THR A 191 -3.47 2.92 2.86
N GLY A 192 -2.89 1.89 2.26
CA GLY A 192 -3.61 0.82 1.60
C GLY A 192 -4.01 -0.32 2.53
N SER A 193 -4.74 -1.28 1.97
CA SER A 193 -5.19 -2.51 2.64
C SER A 193 -4.27 -3.69 2.33
N CYS A 194 -4.19 -4.66 3.25
CA CYS A 194 -3.66 -6.00 2.97
C CYS A 194 -4.68 -6.86 2.25
N PHE A 195 -4.21 -7.97 1.69
CA PHE A 195 -5.04 -9.03 1.14
C PHE A 195 -4.36 -10.38 1.37
N ILE A 196 -5.13 -11.40 1.75
CA ILE A 196 -4.70 -12.79 1.73
C ILE A 196 -5.86 -13.62 1.19
N SER A 197 -5.63 -14.36 0.12
CA SER A 197 -6.64 -15.27 -0.41
C SER A 197 -7.07 -16.28 0.65
N GLY A 198 -8.36 -16.31 0.98
CA GLY A 198 -8.94 -17.15 2.04
C GLY A 198 -9.04 -16.50 3.42
N HIS A 199 -8.46 -15.32 3.64
CA HIS A 199 -8.57 -14.64 4.94
C HIS A 199 -9.97 -14.03 5.14
N PRO A 200 -10.63 -14.27 6.28
CA PRO A 200 -11.93 -13.70 6.56
C PRO A 200 -11.96 -12.17 6.46
N GLY A 201 -12.92 -11.62 5.72
CA GLY A 201 -13.05 -10.18 5.49
C GLY A 201 -12.29 -9.65 4.27
N CYS A 202 -11.43 -10.44 3.63
CA CYS A 202 -10.92 -10.13 2.30
C CYS A 202 -12.01 -10.27 1.23
N ASP A 203 -11.88 -9.49 0.15
CA ASP A 203 -12.76 -9.57 -1.01
C ASP A 203 -11.91 -9.67 -2.29
N ALA A 204 -11.91 -10.84 -2.88
CA ALA A 204 -11.17 -11.11 -4.11
C ALA A 204 -11.89 -10.53 -5.33
N ILE A 205 -11.14 -10.19 -6.37
CA ILE A 205 -11.71 -9.78 -7.66
C ILE A 205 -11.85 -10.97 -8.59
N LYS A 206 -12.80 -10.90 -9.54
CA LYS A 206 -12.99 -11.91 -10.57
C LYS A 206 -11.86 -11.88 -11.59
N GLU A 207 -11.56 -13.03 -12.19
CA GLU A 207 -10.59 -13.17 -13.29
C GLU A 207 -10.94 -12.26 -14.48
N SER A 208 -12.23 -12.06 -14.74
CA SER A 208 -12.73 -11.21 -15.82
C SER A 208 -12.57 -9.70 -15.56
N SER A 209 -12.07 -9.29 -14.38
CA SER A 209 -11.83 -7.88 -14.09
C SER A 209 -10.79 -7.28 -15.04
N THR A 210 -11.02 -6.03 -15.43
CA THR A 210 -10.09 -5.20 -16.19
C THR A 210 -9.75 -3.96 -15.36
N GLU A 211 -8.71 -3.23 -15.76
CA GLU A 211 -8.27 -2.01 -15.05
C GLU A 211 -9.39 -0.97 -14.90
N ASN A 212 -10.27 -0.88 -15.89
CA ASN A 212 -11.39 0.06 -15.92
C ASN A 212 -12.71 -0.51 -15.35
N ALA A 213 -12.76 -1.82 -15.07
CA ALA A 213 -13.96 -2.50 -14.61
C ALA A 213 -13.60 -3.65 -13.65
N ILE A 214 -13.34 -3.31 -12.39
CA ILE A 214 -13.05 -4.31 -11.35
C ILE A 214 -14.37 -4.88 -10.83
N VAL A 215 -14.48 -6.20 -10.83
CA VAL A 215 -15.66 -6.93 -10.34
C VAL A 215 -15.26 -7.73 -9.11
N HIS A 216 -15.84 -7.39 -7.97
CA HIS A 216 -15.63 -8.05 -6.70
C HIS A 216 -16.44 -9.34 -6.58
N THR A 217 -15.94 -10.31 -5.80
CA THR A 217 -16.60 -11.61 -5.59
C THR A 217 -17.41 -11.68 -4.32
N GLU A 218 -17.23 -10.73 -3.40
CA GLU A 218 -17.74 -10.75 -2.03
C GLU A 218 -17.26 -11.99 -1.26
N GLN A 219 -16.15 -12.60 -1.72
CA GLN A 219 -15.54 -13.79 -1.15
C GLN A 219 -14.02 -13.59 -1.03
N PRO A 220 -13.38 -14.19 -0.02
CA PRO A 220 -11.94 -14.01 0.17
C PRO A 220 -11.08 -14.82 -0.79
N ASN A 221 -11.64 -15.83 -1.46
CA ASN A 221 -10.87 -16.77 -2.27
C ASN A 221 -10.56 -16.19 -3.64
N HIS A 222 -9.27 -16.07 -3.94
CA HIS A 222 -8.80 -15.61 -5.24
C HIS A 222 -9.22 -16.59 -6.36
N TYR A 223 -9.51 -16.07 -7.55
CA TYR A 223 -10.00 -16.84 -8.71
C TYR A 223 -9.06 -17.98 -9.15
N SER A 224 -7.79 -17.94 -8.78
CA SER A 224 -6.83 -19.04 -9.04
C SER A 224 -7.11 -20.31 -8.25
N GLY A 225 -7.97 -20.26 -7.24
CA GLY A 225 -8.19 -21.37 -6.30
C GLY A 225 -7.06 -21.54 -5.27
N LEU A 226 -6.01 -20.70 -5.32
CA LEU A 226 -4.93 -20.70 -4.32
C LEU A 226 -5.42 -19.98 -3.05
N VAL A 227 -5.57 -20.75 -1.97
CA VAL A 227 -6.17 -20.29 -0.71
C VAL A 227 -5.21 -20.59 0.44
N PHE A 228 -4.95 -19.60 1.29
CA PHE A 228 -4.15 -19.76 2.49
C PHE A 228 -5.01 -20.16 3.69
N THR A 229 -4.43 -20.96 4.56
CA THR A 229 -4.89 -21.26 5.91
C THR A 229 -3.98 -20.61 6.95
N ASP A 230 -4.39 -20.63 8.23
CA ASP A 230 -3.61 -20.05 9.36
C ASP A 230 -3.17 -18.61 9.08
N THR A 231 -4.09 -17.85 8.52
CA THR A 231 -3.83 -16.49 8.02
C THR A 231 -3.82 -15.46 9.15
N GLU A 232 -2.88 -14.53 9.06
CA GLU A 232 -2.71 -13.42 10.01
C GLU A 232 -2.40 -12.11 9.28
N MET A 233 -2.97 -11.01 9.76
CA MET A 233 -2.65 -9.65 9.34
C MET A 233 -2.37 -8.79 10.57
N ILE A 234 -1.26 -8.05 10.55
CA ILE A 234 -0.88 -7.12 11.62
C ILE A 234 -0.58 -5.76 10.99
N ASP A 235 -1.14 -4.70 11.53
CA ASP A 235 -0.91 -3.34 11.02
C ASP A 235 0.47 -2.80 11.40
N GLY A 236 0.91 -1.76 10.70
CA GLY A 236 2.24 -1.16 10.85
C GLY A 236 2.46 -0.36 12.14
N GLN A 237 1.52 -0.32 13.08
CA GLN A 237 1.70 0.27 14.42
C GLN A 237 1.73 -0.77 15.53
N SER A 238 1.45 -2.02 15.21
CA SER A 238 1.36 -3.13 16.16
C SER A 238 2.65 -3.96 16.19
N THR A 239 2.86 -4.71 17.27
CA THR A 239 3.99 -5.65 17.38
C THR A 239 3.77 -6.84 16.45
N MET A 240 4.76 -7.18 15.65
CA MET A 240 4.75 -8.24 14.65
C MET A 240 6.07 -9.02 14.67
N PRO A 241 6.15 -10.21 14.06
CA PRO A 241 7.42 -10.88 13.80
C PRO A 241 8.35 -9.99 12.96
N SER A 242 9.66 -10.01 13.27
CA SER A 242 10.67 -9.33 12.46
C SER A 242 11.30 -10.29 11.45
N PRO A 243 11.58 -9.87 10.19
CA PRO A 243 12.27 -10.72 9.22
C PRO A 243 13.68 -11.11 9.66
N ASN A 244 14.26 -10.36 10.59
CA ASN A 244 15.59 -10.63 11.16
C ASN A 244 15.53 -11.49 12.44
N GLY A 245 14.36 -12.01 12.80
CA GLY A 245 14.12 -12.77 14.04
C GLY A 245 13.66 -11.88 15.20
N GLY A 246 12.96 -12.48 16.16
CA GLY A 246 12.30 -11.75 17.25
C GLY A 246 11.08 -10.98 16.78
N THR A 247 10.82 -9.81 17.38
CA THR A 247 9.65 -8.96 17.09
C THR A 247 10.08 -7.53 16.84
N GLU A 248 9.26 -6.81 16.08
CA GLU A 248 9.37 -5.37 15.82
C GLU A 248 7.97 -4.70 15.91
N THR A 249 7.92 -3.40 16.06
CA THR A 249 6.67 -2.62 15.97
C THR A 249 6.57 -1.97 14.62
N GLY A 250 5.74 -2.54 13.74
CA GLY A 250 5.67 -2.17 12.32
C GLY A 250 7.01 -2.35 11.59
N HIS A 251 6.96 -2.70 10.31
CA HIS A 251 8.17 -2.96 9.53
C HIS A 251 8.82 -1.67 9.02
N THR A 252 10.17 -1.60 9.11
CA THR A 252 10.98 -0.46 8.67
C THR A 252 11.89 -0.84 7.50
N GLY A 253 12.17 0.13 6.63
CA GLY A 253 12.99 -0.08 5.43
C GLY A 253 12.20 -0.67 4.26
N ASP A 254 12.90 -1.37 3.38
CA ASP A 254 12.30 -2.11 2.27
C ASP A 254 11.42 -3.25 2.79
N GLY A 255 10.41 -3.65 2.01
CA GLY A 255 9.60 -4.81 2.34
C GLY A 255 10.41 -6.10 2.43
N ALA A 256 9.81 -7.14 2.99
CA ALA A 256 10.46 -8.44 3.13
C ALA A 256 9.48 -9.60 2.88
N CYS A 257 10.01 -10.73 2.45
CA CYS A 257 9.26 -11.99 2.34
C CYS A 257 10.12 -13.16 2.85
N ILE A 258 9.51 -14.01 3.66
CA ILE A 258 10.11 -15.27 4.12
C ILE A 258 9.21 -16.42 3.67
N ILE A 259 9.78 -17.39 2.99
CA ILE A 259 9.11 -18.64 2.61
C ILE A 259 9.75 -19.78 3.36
N THR A 260 8.94 -20.55 4.08
CA THR A 260 9.39 -21.75 4.80
C THR A 260 8.69 -22.97 4.22
N GLN A 261 9.47 -23.95 3.76
CA GLN A 261 8.91 -25.24 3.35
C GLN A 261 8.57 -26.04 4.60
N ILE A 262 7.33 -26.51 4.66
CA ILE A 262 6.86 -27.43 5.71
C ILE A 262 6.76 -28.82 5.05
N SER A 263 7.52 -29.77 5.58
CA SER A 263 7.43 -31.18 5.18
C SER A 263 6.50 -31.89 6.17
N PHE A 264 5.54 -32.63 5.65
CA PHE A 264 4.65 -33.50 6.43
C PHE A 264 5.08 -34.96 6.29
#